data_8e1dcabd98e0e694b4ef342a6e3380aa
#
_entry.id   8e1dcabd98e0e694b4ef342a6e3380aa
#
_cell.length_a   1.000
_cell.length_b   1.000
_cell.length_c   1.000
_cell.angle_alpha   90.00
_cell.angle_beta   90.00
_cell.angle_gamma   90.00
#
_symmetry.space_group_name_H-M   'P 1'
#
loop_
_entity.id
_entity.type
_entity.pdbx_description
1 polymer ?
#
loop_
_entity_poly.entity_id
_entity_poly.type
_entity_poly.pdbx_seq_one_letter_code
_entity_poly.pdbx_strand_id
1 'polypeptide(L)'
;MIIKDSDRETCLDRWFEIRRGGLTATEAGAIAAGKRTIGGVWADKKSGKNVPSNPFMEWGNIMESRILDWLRMELDNQTIVANSHIVAWDDDQRCLATPDGFTHGAVVECKTTGADWGSLIEADPLRAEDFRELGILHYFYQCQWQMLVCDVDECFFAWNVREIAPLVEQKGLTFSINGELVRDPSLIFMPGDFHCVLVECDEDAVEKLLRVRDDFFAYGESGDPSIPDEAVELMRESNRLKARAEMLRKRALELVKPVLNAGDRVSGEWGSVSCSERRVSRLDGKALAADLPDVFDKYSSESVSTQIRFTLKES
;
A
#
# COMPACT_ATOMS: atom_id res chain seq x y z
N MET A 1 15.49 -17.62 -15.60
CA MET A 1 16.99 -17.55 -15.75
C MET A 1 17.59 -16.48 -14.84
N ILE A 2 18.68 -16.80 -14.09
CA ILE A 2 19.40 -15.79 -13.27
C ILE A 2 20.18 -14.84 -14.19
N ILE A 3 20.00 -13.53 -14.00
CA ILE A 3 20.72 -12.51 -14.78
C ILE A 3 22.14 -12.36 -14.23
N LYS A 4 23.14 -12.39 -15.13
CA LYS A 4 24.53 -12.13 -14.75
C LYS A 4 24.74 -10.70 -14.28
N ASP A 5 25.66 -10.52 -13.33
CA ASP A 5 26.02 -9.19 -12.76
C ASP A 5 24.80 -8.45 -12.14
N SER A 6 23.83 -9.20 -11.63
CA SER A 6 22.63 -8.68 -10.95
C SER A 6 22.64 -8.90 -9.44
N ASP A 7 23.80 -9.19 -8.87
CA ASP A 7 23.94 -9.37 -7.44
C ASP A 7 23.80 -8.02 -6.69
N ARG A 8 22.83 -7.95 -5.79
CA ARG A 8 22.55 -6.75 -4.99
C ARG A 8 23.72 -6.33 -4.10
N GLU A 9 24.51 -7.29 -3.62
CA GLU A 9 25.62 -7.04 -2.68
C GLU A 9 26.88 -6.49 -3.38
N THR A 10 27.13 -6.93 -4.60
CA THR A 10 28.38 -6.59 -5.31
C THR A 10 28.19 -5.67 -6.51
N CYS A 11 26.97 -5.61 -7.10
CA CYS A 11 26.64 -4.88 -8.33
C CYS A 11 25.39 -4.01 -8.18
N LEU A 12 25.27 -3.24 -7.10
CA LEU A 12 24.04 -2.53 -6.71
C LEU A 12 23.49 -1.60 -7.81
N ASP A 13 24.35 -0.82 -8.49
CA ASP A 13 23.92 0.10 -9.55
C ASP A 13 23.31 -0.68 -10.74
N ARG A 14 23.95 -1.77 -11.14
CA ARG A 14 23.46 -2.64 -12.19
C ARG A 14 22.16 -3.34 -11.79
N TRP A 15 22.05 -3.75 -10.54
CA TRP A 15 20.83 -4.31 -9.98
C TRP A 15 19.65 -3.34 -10.09
N PHE A 16 19.84 -2.06 -9.73
CA PHE A 16 18.82 -1.02 -9.90
C PHE A 16 18.49 -0.75 -11.37
N GLU A 17 19.50 -0.73 -12.25
CA GLU A 17 19.30 -0.52 -13.69
C GLU A 17 18.40 -1.61 -14.30
N ILE A 18 18.69 -2.89 -14.02
CA ILE A 18 17.90 -4.02 -14.50
C ILE A 18 16.46 -3.91 -13.99
N ARG A 19 16.24 -3.66 -12.70
CA ARG A 19 14.92 -3.53 -12.11
C ARG A 19 14.10 -2.38 -12.69
N ARG A 20 14.74 -1.29 -13.10
CA ARG A 20 14.06 -0.20 -13.80
C ARG A 20 13.57 -0.59 -15.19
N GLY A 21 14.26 -1.49 -15.87
CA GLY A 21 13.91 -1.95 -17.21
C GLY A 21 12.76 -2.95 -17.28
N GLY A 22 12.38 -3.59 -16.17
CA GLY A 22 11.35 -4.63 -16.15
C GLY A 22 10.28 -4.41 -15.08
N LEU A 23 9.32 -5.32 -14.99
CA LEU A 23 8.29 -5.38 -13.93
C LEU A 23 8.73 -6.37 -12.86
N THR A 24 8.88 -5.90 -11.63
CA THR A 24 9.34 -6.72 -10.50
C THR A 24 8.19 -7.34 -9.72
N ALA A 25 8.44 -8.41 -8.96
CA ALA A 25 7.45 -9.11 -8.15
C ALA A 25 6.70 -8.16 -7.18
N THR A 26 7.43 -7.29 -6.49
CA THR A 26 6.85 -6.31 -5.57
C THR A 26 5.92 -5.33 -6.29
N GLU A 27 6.29 -4.89 -7.49
CA GLU A 27 5.49 -3.96 -8.29
C GLU A 27 4.26 -4.63 -8.89
N ALA A 28 4.43 -5.82 -9.48
CA ALA A 28 3.32 -6.63 -10.01
C ALA A 28 2.30 -6.93 -8.91
N GLY A 29 2.76 -7.37 -7.74
CA GLY A 29 1.92 -7.64 -6.59
C GLY A 29 1.17 -6.40 -6.10
N ALA A 30 1.84 -5.24 -6.02
CA ALA A 30 1.23 -3.99 -5.61
C ALA A 30 0.15 -3.49 -6.59
N ILE A 31 0.38 -3.66 -7.90
CA ILE A 31 -0.61 -3.32 -8.95
C ILE A 31 -1.78 -4.29 -8.88
N ALA A 32 -1.55 -5.61 -8.84
CA ALA A 32 -2.60 -6.62 -8.78
C ALA A 32 -3.49 -6.48 -7.55
N ALA A 33 -2.93 -6.05 -6.42
CA ALA A 33 -3.68 -5.78 -5.19
C ALA A 33 -4.36 -4.40 -5.16
N GLY A 34 -4.20 -3.57 -6.19
CA GLY A 34 -4.75 -2.21 -6.24
C GLY A 34 -4.08 -1.19 -5.30
N LYS A 35 -2.92 -1.53 -4.72
CA LYS A 35 -2.14 -0.60 -3.88
C LYS A 35 -1.41 0.47 -4.70
N ARG A 36 -1.07 0.14 -5.93
CA ARG A 36 -0.40 1.05 -6.86
C ARG A 36 -1.05 1.01 -8.24
N THR A 37 -0.98 2.11 -8.96
CA THR A 37 -1.40 2.17 -10.35
C THR A 37 -0.23 1.88 -11.28
N ILE A 38 -0.51 1.36 -12.47
CA ILE A 38 0.49 1.14 -13.53
C ILE A 38 1.25 2.43 -13.82
N GLY A 39 0.53 3.53 -14.06
CA GLY A 39 1.15 4.84 -14.33
C GLY A 39 2.04 5.34 -13.20
N GLY A 40 1.65 5.08 -11.93
CA GLY A 40 2.46 5.44 -10.76
C GLY A 40 3.76 4.65 -10.68
N VAL A 41 3.72 3.34 -10.92
CA VAL A 41 4.93 2.50 -10.97
C VAL A 41 5.84 2.92 -12.12
N TRP A 42 5.26 3.17 -13.30
CA TRP A 42 6.01 3.62 -14.47
C TRP A 42 6.69 4.98 -14.27
N ALA A 43 6.01 5.93 -13.64
CA ALA A 43 6.57 7.24 -13.31
C ALA A 43 7.76 7.12 -12.36
N ASP A 44 7.68 6.24 -11.34
CA ASP A 44 8.80 6.02 -10.43
C ASP A 44 10.01 5.42 -11.15
N LYS A 45 9.80 4.42 -12.02
CA LYS A 45 10.88 3.85 -12.85
C LYS A 45 11.55 4.89 -13.74
N LYS A 46 10.76 5.75 -14.40
CA LYS A 46 11.30 6.84 -15.24
C LYS A 46 12.04 7.91 -14.43
N SER A 47 11.56 8.20 -13.22
CA SER A 47 12.21 9.23 -12.39
C SER A 47 13.61 8.85 -11.93
N GLY A 48 13.94 7.54 -11.93
CA GLY A 48 15.20 7.02 -11.43
C GLY A 48 15.45 7.28 -9.94
N LYS A 49 14.45 7.82 -9.23
CA LYS A 49 14.58 8.14 -7.81
C LYS A 49 14.54 6.85 -7.00
N ASN A 50 15.56 6.62 -6.22
CA ASN A 50 15.53 5.58 -5.20
C ASN A 50 14.78 6.09 -3.97
N VAL A 51 13.95 5.24 -3.38
CA VAL A 51 13.30 5.53 -2.10
C VAL A 51 14.41 5.58 -1.03
N PRO A 52 14.53 6.68 -0.25
CA PRO A 52 15.49 6.71 0.85
C PRO A 52 15.24 5.57 1.81
N SER A 53 16.33 4.93 2.29
CA SER A 53 16.23 3.92 3.32
C SER A 53 15.61 4.49 4.59
N ASN A 54 14.89 3.65 5.32
CA ASN A 54 14.32 3.97 6.61
C ASN A 54 14.59 2.82 7.60
N PRO A 55 14.46 3.03 8.93
CA PRO A 55 14.77 2.01 9.92
C PRO A 55 14.03 0.68 9.71
N PHE A 56 12.81 0.70 9.17
CA PHE A 56 12.06 -0.53 8.88
C PHE A 56 12.66 -1.33 7.73
N MET A 57 13.12 -0.65 6.67
CA MET A 57 13.77 -1.30 5.53
C MET A 57 15.13 -1.87 5.94
N GLU A 58 15.89 -1.12 6.72
CA GLU A 58 17.19 -1.57 7.24
C GLU A 58 17.03 -2.76 8.20
N TRP A 59 16.01 -2.74 9.05
CA TRP A 59 15.67 -3.90 9.89
C TRP A 59 15.29 -5.12 9.06
N GLY A 60 14.50 -4.94 7.99
CA GLY A 60 14.18 -6.01 7.05
C GLY A 60 15.43 -6.66 6.48
N ASN A 61 16.39 -5.87 6.01
CA ASN A 61 17.66 -6.39 5.49
C ASN A 61 18.48 -7.16 6.54
N ILE A 62 18.50 -6.69 7.80
CA ILE A 62 19.17 -7.39 8.90
C ILE A 62 18.50 -8.73 9.21
N MET A 63 17.17 -8.78 9.14
CA MET A 63 16.40 -9.95 9.52
C MET A 63 16.30 -11.01 8.42
N GLU A 64 16.50 -10.65 7.15
CA GLU A 64 16.40 -11.56 6.01
C GLU A 64 17.24 -12.83 6.22
N SER A 65 18.53 -12.70 6.52
CA SER A 65 19.39 -13.85 6.80
C SER A 65 18.96 -14.66 8.02
N ARG A 66 18.46 -13.98 9.08
CA ARG A 66 17.99 -14.64 10.29
C ARG A 66 16.71 -15.44 10.09
N ILE A 67 15.79 -14.92 9.26
CA ILE A 67 14.57 -15.63 8.87
C ILE A 67 14.95 -16.89 8.08
N LEU A 68 15.86 -16.77 7.12
CA LEU A 68 16.34 -17.92 6.35
C LEU A 68 17.04 -18.96 7.23
N ASP A 69 17.87 -18.55 8.20
CA ASP A 69 18.53 -19.45 9.15
C ASP A 69 17.51 -20.16 10.04
N TRP A 70 16.52 -19.43 10.56
CA TRP A 70 15.43 -20.02 11.32
C TRP A 70 14.63 -21.02 10.49
N LEU A 71 14.30 -20.66 9.24
CA LEU A 71 13.51 -21.51 8.35
C LEU A 71 14.24 -22.83 8.02
N ARG A 72 15.58 -22.81 7.85
CA ARG A 72 16.40 -24.01 7.66
C ARG A 72 16.28 -24.97 8.85
N MET A 73 16.26 -24.42 10.07
CA MET A 73 16.12 -25.22 11.29
C MET A 73 14.70 -25.74 11.46
N GLU A 74 13.69 -24.90 11.25
CA GLU A 74 12.29 -25.24 11.45
C GLU A 74 11.82 -26.34 10.50
N LEU A 75 12.22 -26.26 9.24
CA LEU A 75 11.85 -27.25 8.20
C LEU A 75 12.85 -28.42 8.10
N ASP A 76 13.90 -28.46 8.94
CA ASP A 76 15.03 -29.40 8.78
C ASP A 76 15.55 -29.46 7.33
N ASN A 77 15.60 -28.30 6.67
CA ASN A 77 15.90 -28.17 5.24
C ASN A 77 17.15 -27.34 4.98
N GLN A 78 18.30 -28.04 4.87
CA GLN A 78 19.60 -27.42 4.58
C GLN A 78 19.77 -27.00 3.11
N THR A 79 18.80 -27.30 2.24
CA THR A 79 18.86 -26.89 0.82
C THR A 79 18.39 -25.46 0.58
N ILE A 80 17.85 -24.79 1.59
CA ILE A 80 17.44 -23.37 1.49
C ILE A 80 18.71 -22.53 1.38
N VAL A 81 18.88 -21.84 0.26
CA VAL A 81 20.01 -20.94 -0.01
C VAL A 81 19.49 -19.50 -0.18
N ALA A 82 20.23 -18.56 0.40
CA ALA A 82 19.94 -17.13 0.20
C ALA A 82 20.18 -16.73 -1.25
N ASN A 83 19.43 -15.74 -1.72
CA ASN A 83 19.56 -15.18 -3.07
C ASN A 83 19.63 -13.65 -3.02
N SER A 84 20.58 -13.11 -3.78
CA SER A 84 20.74 -11.65 -3.99
C SER A 84 20.61 -11.26 -5.47
N HIS A 85 20.41 -12.24 -6.37
CA HIS A 85 20.38 -12.06 -7.80
C HIS A 85 18.96 -11.87 -8.33
N ILE A 86 18.85 -11.14 -9.44
CA ILE A 86 17.60 -11.01 -10.17
C ILE A 86 17.41 -12.24 -11.07
N VAL A 87 16.22 -12.82 -11.00
CA VAL A 87 15.73 -13.83 -11.94
C VAL A 87 14.85 -13.14 -12.96
N ALA A 88 15.05 -13.46 -14.24
CA ALA A 88 14.15 -13.07 -15.31
C ALA A 88 13.36 -14.30 -15.78
N TRP A 89 12.10 -14.11 -16.11
CA TRP A 89 11.26 -15.14 -16.68
C TRP A 89 11.76 -15.52 -18.08
N ASP A 90 11.79 -16.81 -18.38
CA ASP A 90 12.32 -17.28 -19.66
C ASP A 90 11.46 -16.86 -20.86
N ASP A 91 10.13 -16.79 -20.68
CA ASP A 91 9.19 -16.38 -21.72
C ASP A 91 9.17 -14.86 -21.97
N ASP A 92 9.43 -14.06 -20.93
CA ASP A 92 9.55 -12.59 -21.05
C ASP A 92 10.57 -12.04 -20.05
N GLN A 93 11.79 -11.80 -20.52
CA GLN A 93 12.91 -11.34 -19.69
C GLN A 93 12.70 -9.96 -19.03
N ARG A 94 11.62 -9.25 -19.37
CA ARG A 94 11.22 -8.01 -18.70
C ARG A 94 10.46 -8.29 -17.38
N CYS A 95 10.01 -9.53 -17.16
CA CYS A 95 9.39 -9.98 -15.93
C CYS A 95 10.46 -10.45 -14.95
N LEU A 96 10.58 -9.75 -13.83
CA LEU A 96 11.71 -9.87 -12.92
C LEU A 96 11.25 -10.29 -11.52
N ALA A 97 12.03 -11.16 -10.87
CA ALA A 97 11.87 -11.49 -9.47
C ALA A 97 13.22 -11.46 -8.75
N THR A 98 13.20 -11.24 -7.46
CA THR A 98 14.34 -11.40 -6.57
C THR A 98 13.81 -12.05 -5.29
N PRO A 99 13.53 -13.36 -5.29
CA PRO A 99 13.20 -14.06 -4.05
C PRO A 99 14.35 -13.92 -3.06
N ASP A 100 14.05 -13.91 -1.76
CA ASP A 100 15.09 -13.83 -0.72
C ASP A 100 15.86 -15.15 -0.58
N GLY A 101 15.26 -16.26 -1.02
CA GLY A 101 15.92 -17.55 -1.05
C GLY A 101 15.29 -18.53 -2.02
N PHE A 102 16.00 -19.64 -2.21
CA PHE A 102 15.57 -20.78 -3.00
C PHE A 102 15.73 -22.08 -2.21
N THR A 103 14.86 -23.04 -2.51
CA THR A 103 15.01 -24.44 -2.14
C THR A 103 14.55 -25.33 -3.30
N HIS A 104 14.53 -26.65 -3.11
CA HIS A 104 14.06 -27.59 -4.15
C HIS A 104 12.57 -27.36 -4.43
N GLY A 105 12.25 -26.85 -5.63
CA GLY A 105 10.88 -26.66 -6.11
C GLY A 105 10.13 -25.47 -5.52
N ALA A 106 10.78 -24.65 -4.68
CA ALA A 106 10.13 -23.50 -4.06
C ALA A 106 11.05 -22.28 -3.97
N VAL A 107 10.43 -21.09 -3.91
CA VAL A 107 11.08 -19.83 -3.54
C VAL A 107 10.78 -19.48 -2.10
N VAL A 108 11.55 -18.56 -1.53
CA VAL A 108 11.35 -18.03 -0.18
C VAL A 108 11.21 -16.51 -0.27
N GLU A 109 10.18 -15.98 0.37
CA GLU A 109 9.96 -14.54 0.56
C GLU A 109 9.95 -14.21 2.04
N CYS A 110 10.84 -13.34 2.48
CA CYS A 110 11.03 -12.93 3.88
C CYS A 110 10.41 -11.57 4.15
N LYS A 111 9.70 -11.43 5.26
CA LYS A 111 9.13 -10.15 5.69
C LYS A 111 9.39 -9.88 7.17
N THR A 112 9.38 -8.60 7.56
CA THR A 112 9.26 -8.19 8.96
C THR A 112 8.01 -7.37 9.16
N THR A 113 7.27 -7.63 10.23
CA THR A 113 6.01 -6.95 10.52
C THR A 113 5.94 -6.55 11.99
N GLY A 114 5.21 -5.47 12.30
CA GLY A 114 4.76 -5.18 13.66
C GLY A 114 3.28 -5.51 13.87
N ALA A 115 2.63 -6.09 12.85
CA ALA A 115 1.24 -6.53 12.91
C ALA A 115 1.18 -8.04 13.15
N ASP A 116 0.10 -8.50 13.74
CA ASP A 116 -0.20 -9.91 13.90
C ASP A 116 -0.73 -10.48 12.57
N TRP A 117 -0.04 -11.49 12.04
CA TRP A 117 -0.44 -12.28 10.86
C TRP A 117 -0.69 -13.74 11.22
N GLY A 118 -0.93 -14.02 12.51
CA GLY A 118 -1.12 -15.39 13.01
C GLY A 118 -2.26 -16.16 12.34
N SER A 119 -3.30 -15.48 11.86
CA SER A 119 -4.40 -16.11 11.14
C SER A 119 -3.97 -16.83 9.84
N LEU A 120 -2.84 -16.45 9.22
CA LEU A 120 -2.30 -17.17 8.07
C LEU A 120 -1.86 -18.59 8.42
N ILE A 121 -1.42 -18.82 9.67
CA ILE A 121 -0.94 -20.13 10.12
C ILE A 121 -2.10 -21.11 10.29
N GLU A 122 -3.29 -20.59 10.59
CA GLU A 122 -4.51 -21.38 10.83
C GLU A 122 -5.29 -21.66 9.55
N ALA A 123 -4.95 -20.96 8.44
CA ALA A 123 -5.65 -21.09 7.16
C ALA A 123 -5.23 -22.39 6.44
N ASP A 124 -6.21 -23.23 6.09
CA ASP A 124 -6.02 -24.46 5.34
C ASP A 124 -7.24 -24.75 4.43
N PRO A 125 -7.12 -24.62 3.11
CA PRO A 125 -5.98 -24.10 2.35
C PRO A 125 -5.80 -22.59 2.46
N LEU A 126 -4.56 -22.13 2.41
CA LEU A 126 -4.22 -20.71 2.41
C LEU A 126 -4.59 -20.05 1.07
N ARG A 127 -5.30 -18.92 1.11
CA ARG A 127 -5.86 -18.25 -0.07
C ARG A 127 -5.59 -16.74 -0.09
N ALA A 128 -5.85 -16.14 -1.25
CA ALA A 128 -5.75 -14.68 -1.44
C ALA A 128 -6.60 -13.88 -0.44
N GLU A 129 -7.78 -14.42 -0.02
CA GLU A 129 -8.67 -13.80 0.95
C GLU A 129 -8.02 -13.61 2.30
N ASP A 130 -7.26 -14.59 2.79
CA ASP A 130 -6.57 -14.54 4.09
C ASP A 130 -5.58 -13.37 4.13
N PHE A 131 -4.84 -13.16 3.04
CA PHE A 131 -3.95 -12.00 2.89
C PHE A 131 -4.73 -10.69 2.72
N ARG A 132 -5.91 -10.72 2.11
CA ARG A 132 -6.76 -9.53 1.92
C ARG A 132 -7.33 -9.04 3.24
N GLU A 133 -7.80 -9.94 4.10
CA GLU A 133 -8.33 -9.60 5.43
C GLU A 133 -7.29 -8.91 6.30
N LEU A 134 -6.03 -9.30 6.18
CA LEU A 134 -4.90 -8.67 6.86
C LEU A 134 -4.38 -7.39 6.16
N GLY A 135 -4.94 -7.02 5.00
CA GLY A 135 -4.50 -5.85 4.21
C GLY A 135 -3.14 -6.04 3.52
N ILE A 136 -2.69 -7.28 3.37
CA ILE A 136 -1.38 -7.65 2.79
C ILE A 136 -1.48 -8.46 1.49
N LEU A 137 -2.63 -8.39 0.80
CA LEU A 137 -2.89 -9.09 -0.46
C LEU A 137 -1.78 -8.93 -1.51
N HIS A 138 -1.05 -7.82 -1.49
CA HIS A 138 0.07 -7.58 -2.40
C HIS A 138 1.24 -8.56 -2.18
N TYR A 139 1.43 -9.10 -0.98
CA TYR A 139 2.43 -10.13 -0.73
C TYR A 139 2.00 -11.48 -1.30
N PHE A 140 0.71 -11.83 -1.25
CA PHE A 140 0.21 -13.00 -1.95
C PHE A 140 0.54 -12.94 -3.45
N TYR A 141 0.18 -11.84 -4.11
CA TYR A 141 0.52 -11.66 -5.53
C TYR A 141 2.03 -11.54 -5.79
N GLN A 142 2.81 -11.05 -4.85
CA GLN A 142 4.27 -11.04 -4.94
C GLN A 142 4.81 -12.48 -4.98
N CYS A 143 4.33 -13.37 -4.10
CA CYS A 143 4.69 -14.79 -4.09
C CYS A 143 4.28 -15.47 -5.41
N GLN A 144 3.06 -15.24 -5.89
CA GLN A 144 2.57 -15.79 -7.17
C GLN A 144 3.44 -15.36 -8.35
N TRP A 145 3.84 -14.09 -8.38
CA TRP A 145 4.74 -13.59 -9.42
C TRP A 145 6.15 -14.20 -9.35
N GLN A 146 6.66 -14.39 -8.15
CA GLN A 146 7.97 -15.05 -7.98
C GLN A 146 7.93 -16.50 -8.44
N MET A 147 6.86 -17.24 -8.11
CA MET A 147 6.67 -18.61 -8.58
C MET A 147 6.60 -18.66 -10.10
N LEU A 148 5.82 -17.79 -10.74
CA LEU A 148 5.73 -17.69 -12.20
C LEU A 148 7.11 -17.42 -12.84
N VAL A 149 7.85 -16.44 -12.33
CA VAL A 149 9.14 -16.03 -12.91
C VAL A 149 10.24 -17.08 -12.69
N CYS A 150 10.17 -17.80 -11.57
CA CYS A 150 11.16 -18.82 -11.20
C CYS A 150 10.80 -20.24 -11.67
N ASP A 151 9.60 -20.41 -12.27
CA ASP A 151 9.09 -21.71 -12.75
C ASP A 151 9.02 -22.75 -11.62
N VAL A 152 8.34 -22.37 -10.53
CA VAL A 152 8.09 -23.21 -9.35
C VAL A 152 6.65 -23.04 -8.88
N ASP A 153 6.12 -24.02 -8.16
CA ASP A 153 4.70 -24.06 -7.75
C ASP A 153 4.50 -23.67 -6.28
N GLU A 154 5.58 -23.46 -5.52
CA GLU A 154 5.52 -23.22 -4.09
C GLU A 154 6.37 -22.00 -3.69
N CYS A 155 5.88 -21.26 -2.68
CA CYS A 155 6.59 -20.17 -2.05
C CYS A 155 6.47 -20.28 -0.53
N PHE A 156 7.60 -20.39 0.18
CA PHE A 156 7.63 -20.20 1.62
C PHE A 156 7.56 -18.72 1.93
N PHE A 157 6.40 -18.28 2.44
CA PHE A 157 6.21 -16.93 2.94
C PHE A 157 6.55 -16.91 4.43
N ALA A 158 7.74 -16.41 4.77
CA ALA A 158 8.28 -16.41 6.12
C ALA A 158 8.36 -14.99 6.67
N TRP A 159 8.02 -14.80 7.96
CA TRP A 159 8.12 -13.49 8.57
C TRP A 159 8.60 -13.53 10.01
N ASN A 160 9.21 -12.41 10.42
CA ASN A 160 9.53 -12.14 11.81
C ASN A 160 8.63 -11.02 12.34
N VAL A 161 8.04 -11.22 13.50
CA VAL A 161 7.34 -10.17 14.24
C VAL A 161 8.40 -9.29 14.90
N ARG A 162 8.49 -8.02 14.50
CA ARG A 162 9.39 -7.08 15.15
C ARG A 162 8.73 -6.40 16.33
N GLU A 163 9.46 -6.26 17.39
CA GLU A 163 9.10 -5.50 18.56
C GLU A 163 9.90 -4.20 18.62
N ILE A 164 9.34 -3.17 19.25
CA ILE A 164 10.08 -1.94 19.54
C ILE A 164 10.78 -2.13 20.88
N ALA A 165 12.07 -1.81 20.94
CA ALA A 165 12.85 -1.93 22.17
C ALA A 165 12.23 -1.08 23.31
N PRO A 166 12.19 -1.57 24.57
CA PRO A 166 11.38 -0.98 25.64
C PRO A 166 11.69 0.49 25.96
N LEU A 167 12.89 0.96 25.65
CA LEU A 167 13.32 2.34 25.93
C LEU A 167 13.13 3.28 24.74
N VAL A 168 12.59 2.77 23.64
CA VAL A 168 12.41 3.53 22.40
C VAL A 168 11.01 4.14 22.35
N GLU A 169 10.96 5.45 22.19
CA GLU A 169 9.72 6.19 21.89
C GLU A 169 9.56 6.35 20.39
N GLN A 170 8.38 5.99 19.88
CA GLN A 170 8.05 6.14 18.45
C GLN A 170 7.04 7.26 18.25
N LYS A 171 7.34 8.14 17.29
CA LYS A 171 6.40 9.16 16.78
C LYS A 171 6.39 9.12 15.26
N GLY A 172 5.42 8.43 14.66
CA GLY A 172 5.38 8.16 13.23
C GLY A 172 6.58 7.31 12.78
N LEU A 173 7.41 7.85 11.89
CA LEU A 173 8.65 7.21 11.42
C LEU A 173 9.90 7.68 12.19
N THR A 174 9.73 8.43 13.27
CA THR A 174 10.83 8.95 14.10
C THR A 174 10.93 8.16 15.39
N PHE A 175 12.14 7.80 15.77
CA PHE A 175 12.44 7.03 16.97
C PHE A 175 13.41 7.81 17.86
N SER A 176 13.18 7.78 19.17
CA SER A 176 14.04 8.46 20.17
C SER A 176 14.22 7.62 21.42
N ILE A 177 15.38 7.81 22.08
CA ILE A 177 15.68 7.28 23.41
C ILE A 177 16.03 8.48 24.30
N ASN A 178 15.31 8.68 25.39
CA ASN A 178 15.48 9.84 26.28
C ASN A 178 15.44 11.20 25.55
N GLY A 179 14.63 11.29 24.49
CA GLY A 179 14.50 12.50 23.66
C GLY A 179 15.58 12.67 22.58
N GLU A 180 16.59 11.81 22.53
CA GLU A 180 17.61 11.82 21.48
C GLU A 180 17.19 10.94 20.28
N LEU A 181 17.34 11.47 19.07
CA LEU A 181 16.97 10.79 17.83
C LEU A 181 17.83 9.53 17.61
N VAL A 182 17.19 8.40 17.38
CA VAL A 182 17.84 7.12 17.06
C VAL A 182 17.50 6.72 15.63
N ARG A 183 18.51 6.29 14.88
CA ARG A 183 18.37 5.82 13.49
C ARG A 183 18.85 4.40 13.28
N ASP A 184 19.69 3.88 14.17
CA ASP A 184 20.19 2.52 14.09
C ASP A 184 19.04 1.52 14.37
N PRO A 185 18.64 0.71 13.39
CA PRO A 185 17.52 -0.22 13.55
C PRO A 185 17.77 -1.26 14.65
N SER A 186 19.02 -1.62 14.92
CA SER A 186 19.37 -2.59 15.97
C SER A 186 19.16 -2.06 17.39
N LEU A 187 19.09 -0.74 17.54
CA LEU A 187 18.73 -0.08 18.81
C LEU A 187 17.22 0.18 18.92
N ILE A 188 16.53 0.21 17.78
CA ILE A 188 15.10 0.52 17.69
C ILE A 188 14.26 -0.74 17.84
N PHE A 189 14.66 -1.82 17.15
CA PHE A 189 13.85 -3.03 17.03
C PHE A 189 14.51 -4.24 17.67
N MET A 190 13.67 -5.16 18.13
CA MET A 190 14.04 -6.49 18.58
C MET A 190 13.28 -7.54 17.76
N PRO A 191 13.89 -8.72 17.53
CA PRO A 191 13.17 -9.83 16.91
C PRO A 191 12.20 -10.43 17.92
N GLY A 192 10.92 -10.55 17.55
CA GLY A 192 9.95 -11.41 18.21
C GLY A 192 9.86 -12.76 17.51
N ASP A 193 8.65 -13.32 17.45
CA ASP A 193 8.42 -14.65 16.88
C ASP A 193 8.65 -14.72 15.38
N PHE A 194 9.08 -15.91 14.94
CA PHE A 194 9.25 -16.24 13.54
C PHE A 194 8.13 -17.20 13.12
N HIS A 195 7.62 -17.01 11.91
CA HIS A 195 6.55 -17.81 11.35
C HIS A 195 6.78 -18.05 9.87
N CYS A 196 6.17 -19.11 9.35
CA CYS A 196 6.18 -19.44 7.93
C CYS A 196 4.87 -20.11 7.54
N VAL A 197 4.41 -19.85 6.34
CA VAL A 197 3.33 -20.57 5.67
C VAL A 197 3.76 -20.93 4.26
N LEU A 198 3.20 -22.00 3.73
CA LEU A 198 3.38 -22.40 2.34
C LEU A 198 2.28 -21.78 1.50
N VAL A 199 2.66 -20.99 0.50
CA VAL A 199 1.77 -20.44 -0.52
C VAL A 199 1.92 -21.29 -1.77
N GLU A 200 0.84 -21.93 -2.20
CA GLU A 200 0.78 -22.68 -3.44
C GLU A 200 0.44 -21.78 -4.62
N CYS A 201 0.77 -22.23 -5.82
CA CYS A 201 0.44 -21.54 -7.06
C CYS A 201 -1.09 -21.49 -7.26
N ASP A 202 -1.61 -20.29 -7.54
CA ASP A 202 -3.02 -20.00 -7.81
C ASP A 202 -3.17 -19.54 -9.26
N GLU A 203 -3.82 -20.37 -10.10
CA GLU A 203 -3.98 -20.10 -11.53
C GLU A 203 -4.73 -18.80 -11.81
N ASP A 204 -5.76 -18.45 -11.04
CA ASP A 204 -6.53 -17.21 -11.20
C ASP A 204 -5.65 -15.99 -10.86
N ALA A 205 -4.82 -16.11 -9.83
CA ALA A 205 -3.88 -15.07 -9.47
C ALA A 205 -2.79 -14.88 -10.54
N VAL A 206 -2.27 -15.97 -11.10
CA VAL A 206 -1.31 -15.94 -12.20
C VAL A 206 -1.92 -15.30 -13.44
N GLU A 207 -3.16 -15.68 -13.83
CA GLU A 207 -3.84 -15.06 -14.96
C GLU A 207 -4.02 -13.55 -14.77
N LYS A 208 -4.39 -13.13 -13.57
CA LYS A 208 -4.49 -11.71 -13.23
C LYS A 208 -3.14 -10.99 -13.34
N LEU A 209 -2.07 -11.61 -12.87
CA LEU A 209 -0.72 -11.04 -12.95
C LEU A 209 -0.22 -10.94 -14.39
N LEU A 210 -0.55 -11.88 -15.26
CA LEU A 210 -0.25 -11.82 -16.69
C LEU A 210 -0.97 -10.65 -17.36
N ARG A 211 -2.24 -10.38 -17.00
CA ARG A 211 -2.95 -9.16 -17.47
C ARG A 211 -2.26 -7.88 -16.97
N VAL A 212 -1.86 -7.85 -15.70
CA VAL A 212 -1.08 -6.71 -15.15
C VAL A 212 0.22 -6.50 -15.92
N ARG A 213 0.93 -7.57 -16.30
CA ARG A 213 2.13 -7.50 -17.14
C ARG A 213 1.83 -6.85 -18.49
N ASP A 214 0.81 -7.36 -19.18
CA ASP A 214 0.45 -6.90 -20.52
C ASP A 214 0.05 -5.43 -20.52
N ASP A 215 -0.79 -5.03 -19.56
CA ASP A 215 -1.21 -3.64 -19.36
C ASP A 215 -0.02 -2.74 -19.00
N PHE A 216 0.90 -3.22 -18.17
CA PHE A 216 2.08 -2.45 -17.76
C PHE A 216 3.00 -2.15 -18.95
N PHE A 217 3.29 -3.14 -19.78
CA PHE A 217 4.17 -2.94 -20.94
C PHE A 217 3.47 -2.17 -22.07
N ALA A 218 2.18 -2.41 -22.32
CA ALA A 218 1.38 -1.61 -23.24
C ALA A 218 1.34 -0.12 -22.84
N TYR A 219 1.17 0.17 -21.55
CA TYR A 219 1.27 1.53 -21.01
C TYR A 219 2.65 2.15 -21.27
N GLY A 220 3.72 1.35 -21.11
CA GLY A 220 5.09 1.79 -21.36
C GLY A 220 5.37 2.19 -22.79
N GLU A 221 4.73 1.52 -23.74
CA GLU A 221 4.87 1.74 -25.19
C GLU A 221 4.01 2.93 -25.67
N SER A 222 2.79 3.05 -25.18
CA SER A 222 1.82 4.08 -25.61
C SER A 222 1.87 5.36 -24.77
N GLY A 223 2.30 5.27 -23.52
CA GLY A 223 2.22 6.36 -22.56
C GLY A 223 0.81 6.64 -22.02
N ASP A 224 -0.18 5.85 -22.46
CA ASP A 224 -1.58 6.01 -22.09
C ASP A 224 -2.16 4.66 -21.63
N PRO A 225 -2.75 4.58 -20.41
CA PRO A 225 -3.43 3.35 -20.00
C PRO A 225 -4.64 3.16 -20.94
N SER A 226 -4.82 1.94 -21.42
CA SER A 226 -6.09 1.57 -22.05
C SER A 226 -7.19 1.53 -20.98
N ILE A 227 -7.76 2.68 -20.68
CA ILE A 227 -8.94 2.75 -19.83
C ILE A 227 -10.09 2.21 -20.65
N PRO A 228 -10.78 1.14 -20.21
CA PRO A 228 -11.94 0.63 -20.92
C PRO A 228 -12.95 1.76 -21.18
N ASP A 229 -13.42 1.91 -22.41
CA ASP A 229 -14.41 2.94 -22.78
C ASP A 229 -15.63 2.90 -21.87
N GLU A 230 -16.06 1.72 -21.45
CA GLU A 230 -17.12 1.53 -20.47
C GLU A 230 -16.82 2.23 -19.13
N ALA A 231 -15.59 2.15 -18.61
CA ALA A 231 -15.20 2.81 -17.35
C ALA A 231 -15.23 4.34 -17.51
N VAL A 232 -14.84 4.85 -18.67
CA VAL A 232 -14.91 6.28 -19.00
C VAL A 232 -16.37 6.75 -19.03
N GLU A 233 -17.26 5.99 -19.69
CA GLU A 233 -18.68 6.32 -19.77
C GLU A 233 -19.37 6.24 -18.42
N LEU A 234 -19.10 5.22 -17.61
CA LEU A 234 -19.60 5.11 -16.23
C LEU A 234 -19.16 6.29 -15.36
N MET A 235 -17.92 6.74 -15.49
CA MET A 235 -17.41 7.90 -14.74
C MET A 235 -18.06 9.21 -15.23
N ARG A 236 -18.29 9.37 -16.52
CA ARG A 236 -19.02 10.50 -17.10
C ARG A 236 -20.45 10.56 -16.58
N GLU A 237 -21.15 9.43 -16.57
CA GLU A 237 -22.51 9.35 -16.06
C GLU A 237 -22.58 9.62 -14.55
N SER A 238 -21.67 9.05 -13.75
CA SER A 238 -21.53 9.35 -12.33
C SER A 238 -21.34 10.85 -12.08
N ASN A 239 -20.52 11.53 -12.86
CA ASN A 239 -20.30 12.97 -12.75
C ASN A 239 -21.54 13.78 -13.14
N ARG A 240 -22.30 13.36 -14.16
CA ARG A 240 -23.59 13.98 -14.56
C ARG A 240 -24.63 13.82 -13.45
N LEU A 241 -24.75 12.63 -12.88
CA LEU A 241 -25.67 12.35 -11.77
C LEU A 241 -25.33 13.16 -10.52
N LYS A 242 -24.07 13.27 -10.17
CA LYS A 242 -23.59 14.12 -9.05
C LYS A 242 -23.93 15.59 -9.28
N ALA A 243 -23.65 16.12 -10.47
CA ALA A 243 -23.98 17.51 -10.81
C ALA A 243 -25.50 17.77 -10.76
N ARG A 244 -26.30 16.83 -11.29
CA ARG A 244 -27.76 16.90 -11.23
C ARG A 244 -28.28 16.85 -9.77
N ALA A 245 -27.76 15.95 -8.96
CA ALA A 245 -28.11 15.83 -7.54
C ALA A 245 -27.77 17.11 -6.77
N GLU A 246 -26.62 17.72 -7.04
CA GLU A 246 -26.20 18.97 -6.41
C GLU A 246 -27.09 20.15 -6.82
N MET A 247 -27.45 20.23 -8.09
CA MET A 247 -28.39 21.24 -8.59
C MET A 247 -29.76 21.09 -7.94
N LEU A 248 -30.30 19.86 -7.84
CA LEU A 248 -31.59 19.61 -7.17
C LEU A 248 -31.52 19.96 -5.69
N ARG A 249 -30.42 19.58 -5.03
CA ARG A 249 -30.19 19.94 -3.62
C ARG A 249 -30.14 21.46 -3.42
N LYS A 250 -29.42 22.18 -4.27
CA LYS A 250 -29.35 23.64 -4.24
C LYS A 250 -30.73 24.26 -4.41
N ARG A 251 -31.52 23.77 -5.38
CA ARG A 251 -32.87 24.21 -5.63
C ARG A 251 -33.80 23.99 -4.42
N ALA A 252 -33.72 22.80 -3.82
CA ALA A 252 -34.50 22.50 -2.61
C ALA A 252 -34.12 23.43 -1.44
N LEU A 253 -32.84 23.71 -1.24
CA LEU A 253 -32.37 24.64 -0.21
C LEU A 253 -32.84 26.07 -0.47
N GLU A 254 -32.86 26.53 -1.72
CA GLU A 254 -33.39 27.88 -2.08
C GLU A 254 -34.87 28.03 -1.76
N LEU A 255 -35.67 26.98 -1.93
CA LEU A 255 -37.07 26.97 -1.59
C LEU A 255 -37.33 26.99 -0.07
N VAL A 256 -36.44 26.41 0.71
CA VAL A 256 -36.55 26.28 2.16
C VAL A 256 -35.97 27.49 2.92
N LYS A 257 -34.92 28.11 2.38
CA LYS A 257 -34.27 29.26 3.00
C LYS A 257 -35.20 30.39 3.45
N PRO A 258 -36.22 30.81 2.67
CA PRO A 258 -37.12 31.87 3.09
C PRO A 258 -38.09 31.49 4.23
N VAL A 259 -38.18 30.18 4.56
CA VAL A 259 -39.21 29.63 5.46
C VAL A 259 -38.61 29.23 6.82
N LEU A 260 -37.30 29.04 6.91
CA LEU A 260 -36.63 28.58 8.13
C LEU A 260 -35.62 29.59 8.66
N ASN A 261 -35.72 29.88 9.95
CA ASN A 261 -34.71 30.63 10.69
C ASN A 261 -33.67 29.68 11.34
N ALA A 262 -32.56 30.24 11.78
CA ALA A 262 -31.57 29.48 12.56
C ALA A 262 -32.22 28.97 13.87
N GLY A 263 -32.11 27.66 14.08
CA GLY A 263 -32.71 26.95 15.21
C GLY A 263 -34.03 26.22 14.88
N ASP A 264 -34.66 26.53 13.74
CA ASP A 264 -35.93 25.90 13.36
C ASP A 264 -35.75 24.43 12.91
N ARG A 265 -36.74 23.61 13.26
CA ARG A 265 -36.91 22.25 12.78
C ARG A 265 -38.35 21.97 12.41
N VAL A 266 -38.58 21.57 11.18
CA VAL A 266 -39.90 21.15 10.68
C VAL A 266 -39.85 19.69 10.31
N SER A 267 -40.88 18.92 10.68
CA SER A 267 -40.99 17.49 10.42
C SER A 267 -42.35 17.13 9.85
N GLY A 268 -42.39 16.11 9.00
CA GLY A 268 -43.61 15.58 8.40
C GLY A 268 -43.42 14.10 8.03
N GLU A 269 -44.41 13.53 7.33
CA GLU A 269 -44.32 12.15 6.81
C GLU A 269 -43.15 11.93 5.86
N TRP A 270 -42.71 12.97 5.15
CA TRP A 270 -41.59 13.01 4.24
C TRP A 270 -40.21 13.02 4.94
N GLY A 271 -40.14 13.23 6.26
CA GLY A 271 -38.89 13.34 7.02
C GLY A 271 -38.81 14.63 7.84
N SER A 272 -37.64 15.23 7.94
CA SER A 272 -37.46 16.51 8.63
C SER A 272 -36.41 17.40 7.95
N VAL A 273 -36.56 18.71 8.16
CA VAL A 273 -35.58 19.73 7.78
C VAL A 273 -35.27 20.60 8.98
N SER A 274 -33.99 20.92 9.18
CA SER A 274 -33.54 21.82 10.26
C SER A 274 -32.54 22.84 9.72
N CYS A 275 -32.59 24.05 10.28
CA CYS A 275 -31.64 25.11 10.02
C CYS A 275 -30.81 25.36 11.28
N SER A 276 -29.49 25.31 11.17
CA SER A 276 -28.58 25.57 12.29
C SER A 276 -27.44 26.48 11.87
N GLU A 277 -27.01 27.34 12.77
CA GLU A 277 -25.78 28.09 12.60
C GLU A 277 -24.61 27.29 13.13
N ARG A 278 -23.55 27.18 12.31
CA ARG A 278 -22.29 26.60 12.74
C ARG A 278 -21.22 27.70 12.73
N ARG A 279 -20.70 28.03 13.89
CA ARG A 279 -19.50 28.86 13.99
C ARG A 279 -18.26 28.03 13.81
N VAL A 280 -17.42 28.40 12.86
CA VAL A 280 -16.14 27.72 12.58
C VAL A 280 -15.03 28.74 12.71
N SER A 281 -14.17 28.57 13.68
CA SER A 281 -12.91 29.31 13.79
C SER A 281 -11.87 28.67 12.85
N ARG A 282 -11.29 29.45 11.96
CA ARG A 282 -10.21 29.01 11.09
C ARG A 282 -8.97 29.83 11.39
N LEU A 283 -7.87 29.11 11.55
CA LEU A 283 -6.56 29.71 11.66
C LEU A 283 -6.03 30.10 10.27
N ASP A 284 -5.59 31.32 10.09
CA ASP A 284 -4.82 31.70 8.92
C ASP A 284 -3.36 31.23 9.08
N GLY A 285 -3.09 30.03 8.57
CA GLY A 285 -1.78 29.40 8.71
C GLY A 285 -0.65 30.13 7.96
N LYS A 286 -0.97 31.00 6.97
CA LYS A 286 0.04 31.79 6.26
C LYS A 286 0.47 33.01 7.09
N ALA A 287 -0.50 33.68 7.71
CA ALA A 287 -0.24 34.81 8.59
C ALA A 287 0.50 34.38 9.86
N LEU A 288 0.14 33.19 10.41
CA LEU A 288 0.80 32.61 11.58
C LEU A 288 2.24 32.18 11.32
N ALA A 289 2.53 31.72 10.13
CA ALA A 289 3.88 31.31 9.75
C ALA A 289 4.85 32.48 9.53
N ALA A 290 4.32 33.69 9.36
CA ALA A 290 5.11 34.88 9.11
C ALA A 290 5.44 35.65 10.41
N ASP A 291 4.65 35.54 11.47
CA ASP A 291 4.77 36.30 12.72
C ASP A 291 4.68 35.38 13.95
N LEU A 292 5.28 35.76 15.02
CA LEU A 292 5.50 35.01 16.26
C LEU A 292 4.24 34.50 16.97
N PRO A 293 4.33 33.40 17.77
CA PRO A 293 3.22 32.67 18.36
C PRO A 293 2.31 33.42 19.34
N ASP A 294 2.72 34.57 19.83
CA ASP A 294 1.98 35.35 20.86
C ASP A 294 0.80 36.16 20.30
N VAL A 295 0.50 36.01 19.01
CA VAL A 295 -0.53 36.83 18.33
C VAL A 295 -1.68 35.98 17.78
N PHE A 296 -1.90 34.80 18.34
CA PHE A 296 -2.92 33.84 17.88
C PHE A 296 -4.32 34.48 17.69
N ASP A 297 -4.74 35.33 18.63
CA ASP A 297 -6.07 35.97 18.58
C ASP A 297 -6.20 37.02 17.44
N LYS A 298 -5.09 37.54 16.94
CA LYS A 298 -5.08 38.51 15.84
C LYS A 298 -5.35 37.85 14.48
N TYR A 299 -5.09 36.55 14.38
CA TYR A 299 -5.18 35.80 13.12
C TYR A 299 -6.30 34.76 13.09
N SER A 300 -7.12 34.67 14.15
CA SER A 300 -8.35 33.87 14.14
C SER A 300 -9.47 34.66 13.48
N SER A 301 -10.12 34.09 12.48
CA SER A 301 -11.36 34.63 11.91
C SER A 301 -12.52 33.72 12.24
N GLU A 302 -13.59 34.29 12.83
CA GLU A 302 -14.86 33.57 12.96
C GLU A 302 -15.65 33.71 11.65
N SER A 303 -16.03 32.55 11.06
CA SER A 303 -17.02 32.55 9.97
C SER A 303 -18.29 31.90 10.47
N VAL A 304 -19.41 32.58 10.28
CA VAL A 304 -20.77 32.04 10.57
C VAL A 304 -21.28 31.42 9.27
N SER A 305 -21.58 30.13 9.28
CA SER A 305 -22.24 29.46 8.17
C SER A 305 -23.57 28.86 8.62
N THR A 306 -24.64 29.13 7.85
CA THR A 306 -25.93 28.48 8.06
C THR A 306 -25.95 27.14 7.38
N GLN A 307 -26.22 26.07 8.15
CA GLN A 307 -26.33 24.71 7.62
C GLN A 307 -27.79 24.25 7.67
N ILE A 308 -28.35 23.87 6.52
CA ILE A 308 -29.64 23.24 6.38
C ILE A 308 -29.45 21.76 6.12
N ARG A 309 -30.07 20.91 6.94
CA ARG A 309 -29.99 19.43 6.81
C ARG A 309 -31.41 18.89 6.57
N PHE A 310 -31.50 18.07 5.51
CA PHE A 310 -32.67 17.24 5.23
C PHE A 310 -32.39 15.81 5.71
N THR A 311 -33.37 15.22 6.37
CA THR A 311 -33.41 13.79 6.68
C THR A 311 -34.71 13.25 6.14
N LEU A 312 -34.63 12.47 5.06
CA LEU A 312 -35.77 11.80 4.44
C LEU A 312 -35.97 10.42 5.09
N LYS A 313 -37.22 9.99 5.26
CA LYS A 313 -37.53 8.62 5.62
C LYS A 313 -37.39 7.76 4.37
N GLU A 314 -36.73 6.65 4.51
CA GLU A 314 -36.77 5.60 3.48
C GLU A 314 -38.22 5.08 3.37
N SER A 315 -38.74 5.04 2.16
CA SER A 315 -40.06 4.52 1.82
C SER A 315 -40.11 3.02 1.75
#